data_e7f186064d25e56182ddf3eaad5f1346
#
_entry.id   e7f186064d25e56182ddf3eaad5f1346
#
_cell.length_a   1.000
_cell.length_b   1.000
_cell.length_c   1.000
_cell.angle_alpha   90.00
_cell.angle_beta   90.00
_cell.angle_gamma   90.00
#
_symmetry.space_group_name_H-M   'P 1'
#
loop_
_entity.id
_entity.type
_entity.pdbx_description
1 polymer ?
#
loop_
_entity_poly.entity_id
_entity_poly.type
_entity_poly.pdbx_seq_one_letter_code
_entity_poly.pdbx_strand_id
1 'polypeptide(L)'
;GLYFDLAARTEEQKRRVREHVAALTDHLIDHGFRLVDHDGKVTRWGTFDPASLNHDPEWWEERSLNSISILSYLKVAEHITGEPRFAEAARKLIAEHSYAMNTLIAKTPFGPGSGNQSDDEMAFMCLYNLTKYETDPKLLAMYQQSLRQRWDVELPELCPLFNYVGANGLKQSAGDWLGESLDTLERFPLDRFNWALKNSHRKDLVVLPGFASDSGDRVRGHRRNGQVLPIDERYVNQWNHDPWRLDVGGDGRHLADGAAFLLPYYMGRYEGFIKD
;
A
#
# COMPACT_ATOMS: atom_id res chain seq x y z
N GLY A 1 0.37 11.95 -8.01
CA GLY A 1 1.35 12.56 -8.95
C GLY A 1 1.47 11.75 -10.22
N LEU A 2 1.82 10.49 -10.11
CA LEU A 2 1.99 9.60 -11.26
C LEU A 2 0.73 9.47 -12.12
N TYR A 3 -0.42 9.24 -11.49
CA TYR A 3 -1.69 9.14 -12.23
C TYR A 3 -1.98 10.40 -13.05
N PHE A 4 -1.83 11.57 -12.44
CA PHE A 4 -2.07 12.82 -13.14
C PHE A 4 -1.04 13.10 -14.23
N ASP A 5 0.22 12.69 -14.05
CA ASP A 5 1.23 12.80 -15.11
C ASP A 5 0.85 11.94 -16.32
N LEU A 6 0.45 10.68 -16.10
CA LEU A 6 -0.01 9.78 -17.16
C LEU A 6 -1.31 10.25 -17.84
N ALA A 7 -2.21 10.87 -17.09
CA ALA A 7 -3.51 11.35 -17.59
C ALA A 7 -3.44 12.75 -18.23
N ALA A 8 -2.40 13.54 -17.93
CA ALA A 8 -2.24 14.89 -18.44
C ALA A 8 -1.95 14.89 -19.95
N ARG A 9 -2.83 15.49 -20.73
CA ARG A 9 -2.74 15.50 -22.21
C ARG A 9 -2.22 16.82 -22.78
N THR A 10 -2.44 17.94 -22.08
CA THR A 10 -2.03 19.27 -22.52
C THR A 10 -0.81 19.72 -21.74
N GLU A 11 0.01 20.60 -22.33
CA GLU A 11 1.17 21.17 -21.64
C GLU A 11 0.78 21.95 -20.38
N GLU A 12 -0.37 22.58 -20.38
CA GLU A 12 -0.92 23.24 -19.18
C GLU A 12 -1.23 22.23 -18.06
N GLN A 13 -1.86 21.10 -18.38
CA GLN A 13 -2.11 20.04 -17.40
C GLN A 13 -0.80 19.46 -16.85
N LYS A 14 0.17 19.18 -17.73
CA LYS A 14 1.49 18.67 -17.32
C LYS A 14 2.23 19.67 -16.43
N ARG A 15 2.21 20.95 -16.78
CA ARG A 15 2.81 22.02 -15.97
C ARG A 15 2.19 22.05 -14.57
N ARG A 16 0.86 22.02 -14.46
CA ARG A 16 0.16 22.00 -13.17
C ARG A 16 0.52 20.78 -12.32
N VAL A 17 0.63 19.60 -12.94
CA VAL A 17 1.06 18.38 -12.23
C VAL A 17 2.48 18.56 -11.68
N ARG A 18 3.43 19.04 -12.50
CA ARG A 18 4.80 19.30 -12.05
C ARG A 18 4.85 20.27 -10.87
N GLU A 19 4.15 21.39 -10.99
CA GLU A 19 4.09 22.40 -9.94
C GLU A 19 3.55 21.85 -8.61
N HIS A 20 2.47 21.08 -8.65
CA HIS A 20 1.89 20.49 -7.44
C HIS A 20 2.80 19.44 -6.81
N VAL A 21 3.37 18.55 -7.63
CA VAL A 21 4.28 17.50 -7.13
C VAL A 21 5.54 18.11 -6.56
N ALA A 22 6.11 19.11 -7.26
CA ALA A 22 7.27 19.85 -6.75
C ALA A 22 6.96 20.51 -5.42
N ALA A 23 5.88 21.28 -5.33
CA ALA A 23 5.52 22.01 -4.11
C ALA A 23 5.32 21.10 -2.89
N LEU A 24 4.65 19.94 -3.07
CA LEU A 24 4.44 18.98 -2.00
C LEU A 24 5.76 18.34 -1.56
N THR A 25 6.62 18.00 -2.50
CA THR A 25 7.90 17.33 -2.18
C THR A 25 8.92 18.32 -1.62
N ASP A 26 8.97 19.55 -2.14
CA ASP A 26 9.80 20.63 -1.58
C ASP A 26 9.39 20.94 -0.13
N HIS A 27 8.09 20.98 0.15
CA HIS A 27 7.63 21.17 1.52
C HIS A 27 8.23 20.12 2.48
N LEU A 28 8.28 18.85 2.09
CA LEU A 28 8.89 17.82 2.91
C LEU A 28 10.40 18.02 3.08
N ILE A 29 11.11 18.39 2.01
CA ILE A 29 12.55 18.67 2.05
C ILE A 29 12.86 19.88 2.95
N ASP A 30 12.15 20.97 2.76
CA ASP A 30 12.34 22.25 3.47
C ASP A 30 12.06 22.12 4.99
N HIS A 31 11.17 21.17 5.36
CA HIS A 31 10.86 20.88 6.76
C HIS A 31 11.61 19.65 7.31
N GLY A 32 12.75 19.27 6.70
CA GLY A 32 13.59 18.18 7.17
C GLY A 32 12.90 16.81 7.11
N PHE A 33 12.11 16.59 6.08
CA PHE A 33 11.30 15.37 5.86
C PHE A 33 10.18 15.16 6.88
N ARG A 34 9.53 16.26 7.28
CA ARG A 34 8.34 16.25 8.12
C ARG A 34 7.20 16.98 7.42
N LEU A 35 6.01 16.41 7.47
CA LEU A 35 4.81 17.09 7.01
C LEU A 35 4.33 18.05 8.09
N VAL A 36 4.52 19.34 7.86
CA VAL A 36 4.13 20.42 8.78
C VAL A 36 2.80 21.00 8.32
N ASP A 37 1.82 21.01 9.20
CA ASP A 37 0.50 21.58 8.90
C ASP A 37 0.53 23.11 8.96
N HIS A 38 -0.56 23.75 8.49
CA HIS A 38 -0.72 25.21 8.45
C HIS A 38 -0.58 25.90 9.82
N ASP A 39 -0.78 25.16 10.91
CA ASP A 39 -0.59 25.66 12.28
C ASP A 39 0.86 25.50 12.81
N GLY A 40 1.78 25.05 11.94
CA GLY A 40 3.20 24.83 12.26
C GLY A 40 3.48 23.53 13.00
N LYS A 41 2.48 22.66 13.19
CA LYS A 41 2.69 21.36 13.85
C LYS A 41 3.01 20.27 12.85
N VAL A 42 3.87 19.34 13.26
CA VAL A 42 4.15 18.13 12.51
C VAL A 42 2.97 17.17 12.64
N THR A 43 2.48 16.67 11.52
CA THR A 43 1.47 15.61 11.54
C THR A 43 2.11 14.29 11.97
N ARG A 44 1.46 13.55 12.87
CA ARG A 44 2.03 12.33 13.45
C ARG A 44 2.54 11.35 12.39
N TRP A 45 1.73 11.05 11.38
CA TRP A 45 2.08 10.04 10.37
C TRP A 45 2.91 10.60 9.20
N GLY A 46 3.12 11.91 9.15
CA GLY A 46 3.96 12.58 8.15
C GLY A 46 5.39 12.80 8.64
N THR A 47 5.95 11.84 9.34
CA THR A 47 7.30 11.87 9.91
C THR A 47 8.20 10.92 9.13
N PHE A 48 9.11 11.50 8.34
CA PHE A 48 10.01 10.74 7.48
C PHE A 48 11.49 11.07 7.75
N ASP A 49 11.81 11.80 8.80
CA ASP A 49 13.15 12.26 9.11
C ASP A 49 14.02 11.17 9.73
N PRO A 50 15.37 11.22 9.51
CA PRO A 50 16.29 10.22 10.01
C PRO A 50 16.38 10.15 11.54
N ALA A 51 16.18 11.27 12.24
CA ALA A 51 16.27 11.28 13.70
C ALA A 51 15.14 10.45 14.30
N SER A 52 13.93 10.60 13.78
CA SER A 52 12.78 9.78 14.18
C SER A 52 12.95 8.33 13.73
N LEU A 53 13.08 8.08 12.42
CA LEU A 53 13.00 6.71 11.91
C LEU A 53 14.17 5.81 12.31
N ASN A 54 15.38 6.36 12.45
CA ASN A 54 16.56 5.54 12.71
C ASN A 54 17.02 5.57 14.16
N HIS A 55 16.66 6.58 14.94
CA HIS A 55 17.23 6.79 16.28
C HIS A 55 16.20 6.83 17.40
N ASP A 56 14.91 7.00 17.10
CA ASP A 56 13.85 6.98 18.09
C ASP A 56 13.17 5.60 18.13
N PRO A 57 13.23 4.88 19.26
CA PRO A 57 12.61 3.57 19.42
C PRO A 57 11.09 3.57 19.22
N GLU A 58 10.41 4.69 19.44
CA GLU A 58 8.96 4.79 19.26
C GLU A 58 8.54 4.68 17.78
N TRP A 59 9.49 4.92 16.84
CA TRP A 59 9.26 4.89 15.40
C TRP A 59 9.76 3.63 14.71
N TRP A 60 10.22 2.61 15.44
CA TRP A 60 10.80 1.43 14.81
C TRP A 60 9.82 0.70 13.89
N GLU A 61 8.55 0.65 14.24
CA GLU A 61 7.51 0.00 13.43
C GLU A 61 7.24 0.74 12.12
N GLU A 62 7.33 2.07 12.15
CA GLU A 62 7.08 2.93 10.98
C GLU A 62 8.32 3.08 10.08
N ARG A 63 9.49 2.68 10.55
CA ARG A 63 10.77 2.87 9.86
C ARG A 63 10.72 2.39 8.41
N SER A 64 10.21 1.19 8.17
CA SER A 64 10.15 0.62 6.83
C SER A 64 9.17 1.37 5.94
N LEU A 65 7.92 1.49 6.37
CA LEU A 65 6.86 2.12 5.58
C LEU A 65 7.21 3.58 5.23
N ASN A 66 7.66 4.34 6.23
CA ASN A 66 7.95 5.75 6.02
C ASN A 66 9.21 5.96 5.18
N SER A 67 10.22 5.06 5.25
CA SER A 67 11.36 5.08 4.33
C SER A 67 10.94 4.74 2.89
N ILE A 68 10.09 3.74 2.68
CA ILE A 68 9.51 3.41 1.37
C ILE A 68 8.74 4.62 0.82
N SER A 69 7.93 5.24 1.64
CA SER A 69 7.06 6.35 1.25
C SER A 69 7.87 7.56 0.79
N ILE A 70 8.82 8.05 1.59
CA ILE A 70 9.60 9.22 1.22
C ILE A 70 10.49 8.97 0.00
N LEU A 71 11.10 7.79 -0.12
CA LEU A 71 11.87 7.43 -1.31
C LEU A 71 10.98 7.37 -2.55
N SER A 72 9.75 6.86 -2.44
CA SER A 72 8.78 6.86 -3.53
C SER A 72 8.36 8.28 -3.93
N TYR A 73 8.09 9.17 -2.96
CA TYR A 73 7.71 10.56 -3.26
C TYR A 73 8.83 11.29 -4.00
N LEU A 74 10.07 11.16 -3.53
CA LEU A 74 11.24 11.75 -4.17
C LEU A 74 11.48 11.19 -5.58
N LYS A 75 11.33 9.87 -5.77
CA LYS A 75 11.50 9.22 -7.08
C LYS A 75 10.41 9.65 -8.06
N VAL A 76 9.16 9.76 -7.62
CA VAL A 76 8.05 10.26 -8.46
C VAL A 76 8.25 11.74 -8.80
N ALA A 77 8.70 12.56 -7.85
CA ALA A 77 8.99 13.97 -8.11
C ALA A 77 10.14 14.14 -9.11
N GLU A 78 11.23 13.38 -8.96
CA GLU A 78 12.34 13.34 -9.94
C GLU A 78 11.81 12.98 -11.34
N HIS A 79 11.02 11.91 -11.44
CA HIS A 79 10.48 11.43 -12.71
C HIS A 79 9.58 12.48 -13.41
N ILE A 80 8.65 13.08 -12.65
CA ILE A 80 7.66 14.01 -13.20
C ILE A 80 8.27 15.36 -13.56
N THR A 81 9.19 15.88 -12.73
CA THR A 81 9.74 17.22 -12.90
C THR A 81 11.05 17.25 -13.68
N GLY A 82 11.84 16.18 -13.60
CA GLY A 82 13.21 16.14 -14.10
C GLY A 82 14.20 16.93 -13.24
N GLU A 83 13.79 17.42 -12.06
CA GLU A 83 14.61 18.29 -11.24
C GLU A 83 15.58 17.50 -10.34
N PRO A 84 16.91 17.76 -10.42
CA PRO A 84 17.92 16.93 -9.78
C PRO A 84 17.87 16.97 -8.23
N ARG A 85 17.30 18.02 -7.64
CA ARG A 85 17.23 18.17 -6.18
C ARG A 85 16.48 17.00 -5.49
N PHE A 86 15.49 16.43 -6.16
CA PHE A 86 14.74 15.29 -5.62
C PHE A 86 15.59 14.01 -5.60
N ALA A 87 16.37 13.77 -6.67
CA ALA A 87 17.33 12.68 -6.70
C ALA A 87 18.46 12.88 -5.67
N GLU A 88 18.90 14.12 -5.46
CA GLU A 88 19.93 14.45 -4.46
C GLU A 88 19.43 14.19 -3.04
N ALA A 89 18.21 14.60 -2.73
CA ALA A 89 17.57 14.32 -1.46
C ALA A 89 17.44 12.80 -1.20
N ALA A 90 16.99 12.04 -2.20
CA ALA A 90 16.91 10.58 -2.10
C ALA A 90 18.29 9.94 -1.87
N ARG A 91 19.30 10.35 -2.66
CA ARG A 91 20.69 9.86 -2.49
C ARG A 91 21.24 10.14 -1.10
N LYS A 92 20.96 11.31 -0.52
CA LYS A 92 21.37 11.66 0.84
C LYS A 92 20.74 10.73 1.87
N LEU A 93 19.43 10.52 1.80
CA LEU A 93 18.72 9.59 2.71
C LEU A 93 19.26 8.16 2.59
N ILE A 94 19.58 7.72 1.38
CA ILE A 94 20.11 6.38 1.13
C ILE A 94 21.56 6.25 1.64
N ALA A 95 22.44 7.18 1.30
CA ALA A 95 23.86 7.07 1.58
C ALA A 95 24.22 7.37 3.05
N GLU A 96 23.58 8.38 3.65
CA GLU A 96 23.90 8.84 4.99
C GLU A 96 23.01 8.19 6.08
N HIS A 97 21.80 7.73 5.71
CA HIS A 97 20.79 7.29 6.66
C HIS A 97 20.21 5.89 6.37
N SER A 98 20.76 5.17 5.40
CA SER A 98 20.42 3.76 5.10
C SER A 98 18.94 3.51 4.73
N TYR A 99 18.25 4.48 4.16
CA TYR A 99 16.82 4.38 3.87
C TYR A 99 16.47 3.22 2.91
N ALA A 100 17.34 2.90 1.95
CA ALA A 100 17.14 1.74 1.10
C ALA A 100 17.18 0.43 1.92
N MET A 101 18.05 0.33 2.93
CA MET A 101 18.08 -0.81 3.84
C MET A 101 16.84 -0.88 4.74
N ASN A 102 16.33 0.27 5.19
CA ASN A 102 15.10 0.32 5.98
C ASN A 102 13.91 -0.31 5.25
N THR A 103 13.86 -0.25 3.91
CA THR A 103 12.77 -0.86 3.14
C THR A 103 12.68 -2.37 3.31
N LEU A 104 13.78 -3.03 3.69
CA LEU A 104 13.83 -4.48 3.92
C LEU A 104 13.34 -4.90 5.32
N ILE A 105 13.09 -3.93 6.21
CA ILE A 105 12.55 -4.22 7.54
C ILE A 105 11.05 -4.45 7.38
N ALA A 106 10.64 -5.69 7.18
CA ALA A 106 9.21 -6.01 7.10
C ALA A 106 8.57 -5.96 8.49
N LYS A 107 7.35 -5.42 8.59
CA LYS A 107 6.50 -5.71 9.75
C LYS A 107 6.31 -7.23 9.82
N THR A 108 6.55 -7.82 10.98
CA THR A 108 6.35 -9.26 11.13
C THR A 108 4.91 -9.52 11.52
N PRO A 109 4.07 -10.09 10.64
CA PRO A 109 2.73 -10.48 11.01
C PRO A 109 2.80 -11.67 11.96
N PHE A 110 2.01 -11.64 13.03
CA PHE A 110 1.88 -12.73 13.97
C PHE A 110 0.84 -13.78 13.53
N GLY A 111 0.39 -13.70 12.31
CA GLY A 111 -0.59 -14.58 11.69
C GLY A 111 -1.57 -13.82 10.81
N PRO A 112 -2.52 -14.50 10.17
CA PRO A 112 -3.47 -13.88 9.26
C PRO A 112 -4.18 -12.69 9.91
N GLY A 113 -4.17 -11.54 9.23
CA GLY A 113 -4.84 -10.32 9.66
C GLY A 113 -4.25 -9.66 10.92
N SER A 114 -3.03 -9.96 11.30
CA SER A 114 -2.35 -9.30 12.42
C SER A 114 -1.70 -7.98 12.02
N GLY A 115 -1.57 -7.71 10.74
CA GLY A 115 -1.01 -6.47 10.22
C GLY A 115 -2.00 -5.31 10.24
N ASN A 116 -1.53 -4.19 9.72
CA ASN A 116 -2.36 -3.03 9.41
C ASN A 116 -2.46 -2.91 7.88
N GLN A 117 -3.56 -3.37 7.31
CA GLN A 117 -3.76 -3.43 5.86
C GLN A 117 -3.65 -2.05 5.18
N SER A 118 -3.91 -0.97 5.89
CA SER A 118 -3.69 0.37 5.33
C SER A 118 -2.20 0.68 5.12
N ASP A 119 -1.33 0.17 6.00
CA ASP A 119 0.11 0.29 5.83
C ASP A 119 0.61 -0.58 4.67
N ASP A 120 0.00 -1.76 4.50
CA ASP A 120 0.34 -2.66 3.41
C ASP A 120 -0.07 -2.05 2.07
N GLU A 121 -1.29 -1.51 1.94
CA GLU A 121 -1.72 -0.79 0.74
C GLU A 121 -0.76 0.36 0.39
N MET A 122 -0.41 1.20 1.36
CA MET A 122 0.55 2.29 1.15
C MET A 122 1.92 1.79 0.72
N ALA A 123 2.43 0.71 1.34
CA ALA A 123 3.71 0.13 0.98
C ALA A 123 3.72 -0.42 -0.44
N PHE A 124 2.69 -1.17 -0.84
CA PHE A 124 2.57 -1.69 -2.20
C PHE A 124 2.50 -0.57 -3.24
N MET A 125 1.71 0.47 -3.01
CA MET A 125 1.62 1.62 -3.92
C MET A 125 2.95 2.36 -4.06
N CYS A 126 3.69 2.52 -2.96
CA CYS A 126 5.01 3.15 -3.00
C CYS A 126 6.06 2.26 -3.67
N LEU A 127 6.06 0.95 -3.39
CA LEU A 127 6.96 -0.01 -4.03
C LEU A 127 6.67 -0.17 -5.53
N TYR A 128 5.41 -0.02 -5.96
CA TYR A 128 5.07 0.05 -7.37
C TYR A 128 5.86 1.17 -8.07
N ASN A 129 5.88 2.37 -7.50
CA ASN A 129 6.63 3.49 -8.05
C ASN A 129 8.14 3.23 -8.05
N LEU A 130 8.67 2.77 -6.92
CA LEU A 130 10.11 2.51 -6.80
C LEU A 130 10.58 1.43 -7.78
N THR A 131 9.87 0.33 -7.90
CA THR A 131 10.25 -0.74 -8.84
C THR A 131 10.05 -0.37 -10.32
N LYS A 132 9.17 0.59 -10.59
CA LYS A 132 8.89 1.07 -11.95
C LYS A 132 9.93 2.10 -12.43
N TYR A 133 10.38 3.01 -11.57
CA TYR A 133 11.18 4.16 -11.95
C TYR A 133 12.64 4.12 -11.49
N GLU A 134 13.01 3.15 -10.65
CA GLU A 134 14.42 3.02 -10.24
C GLU A 134 15.27 2.46 -11.38
N THR A 135 16.39 3.12 -11.64
CA THR A 135 17.35 2.76 -12.68
C THR A 135 18.67 2.20 -12.14
N ASP A 136 19.00 2.45 -10.88
CA ASP A 136 20.14 1.81 -10.24
C ASP A 136 19.81 0.33 -9.96
N PRO A 137 20.56 -0.61 -10.56
CA PRO A 137 20.24 -2.03 -10.45
C PRO A 137 20.36 -2.58 -9.01
N LYS A 138 21.18 -1.97 -8.16
CA LYS A 138 21.34 -2.38 -6.76
C LYS A 138 20.15 -1.92 -5.93
N LEU A 139 19.72 -0.69 -6.10
CA LEU A 139 18.54 -0.15 -5.43
C LEU A 139 17.28 -0.88 -5.91
N LEU A 140 17.15 -1.08 -7.21
CA LEU A 140 16.04 -1.85 -7.79
C LEU A 140 15.94 -3.26 -7.18
N ALA A 141 17.07 -3.96 -7.07
CA ALA A 141 17.10 -5.29 -6.46
C ALA A 141 16.67 -5.26 -4.98
N MET A 142 17.03 -4.21 -4.22
CA MET A 142 16.59 -4.05 -2.84
C MET A 142 15.08 -3.78 -2.74
N TYR A 143 14.54 -2.93 -3.59
CA TYR A 143 13.09 -2.66 -3.63
C TYR A 143 12.30 -3.89 -4.07
N GLN A 144 12.81 -4.65 -5.03
CA GLN A 144 12.22 -5.92 -5.43
C GLN A 144 12.26 -6.96 -4.30
N GLN A 145 13.33 -7.01 -3.52
CA GLN A 145 13.42 -7.87 -2.34
C GLN A 145 12.37 -7.47 -1.28
N SER A 146 12.24 -6.18 -0.99
CA SER A 146 11.21 -5.65 -0.09
C SER A 146 9.79 -6.00 -0.57
N LEU A 147 9.52 -5.79 -1.86
CA LEU A 147 8.23 -6.13 -2.47
C LEU A 147 7.94 -7.62 -2.38
N ARG A 148 8.92 -8.48 -2.66
CA ARG A 148 8.76 -9.94 -2.57
C ARG A 148 8.38 -10.37 -1.16
N GLN A 149 9.11 -9.91 -0.15
CA GLN A 149 8.85 -10.26 1.25
C GLN A 149 7.42 -9.89 1.68
N ARG A 150 6.95 -8.71 1.26
CA ARG A 150 5.58 -8.27 1.55
C ARG A 150 4.55 -9.08 0.77
N TRP A 151 4.78 -9.28 -0.51
CA TRP A 151 3.84 -10.02 -1.34
C TRP A 151 3.70 -11.48 -0.90
N ASP A 152 4.79 -12.15 -0.52
CA ASP A 152 4.74 -13.52 0.01
C ASP A 152 3.85 -13.63 1.27
N VAL A 153 3.80 -12.58 2.09
CA VAL A 153 2.95 -12.48 3.29
C VAL A 153 1.49 -12.23 2.92
N GLU A 154 1.24 -11.35 1.95
CA GLU A 154 -0.11 -10.87 1.59
C GLU A 154 -0.79 -11.73 0.52
N LEU A 155 -0.10 -12.66 -0.15
CA LEU A 155 -0.69 -13.57 -1.13
C LEU A 155 -1.97 -14.26 -0.65
N PRO A 156 -2.04 -14.77 0.61
CA PRO A 156 -3.24 -15.43 1.11
C PRO A 156 -4.46 -14.51 1.27
N GLU A 157 -4.31 -13.19 1.17
CA GLU A 157 -5.41 -12.24 1.25
C GLU A 157 -6.28 -12.20 -0.02
N LEU A 158 -5.80 -12.80 -1.11
CA LEU A 158 -6.46 -12.80 -2.41
C LEU A 158 -6.82 -11.37 -2.86
N CYS A 159 -5.85 -10.46 -2.70
CA CYS A 159 -5.99 -9.06 -3.06
C CYS A 159 -5.45 -8.80 -4.47
N PRO A 160 -6.30 -8.53 -5.48
CA PRO A 160 -5.83 -8.28 -6.85
C PRO A 160 -4.86 -7.11 -6.97
N LEU A 161 -5.05 -6.05 -6.15
CA LEU A 161 -4.16 -4.90 -6.13
C LEU A 161 -2.72 -5.30 -5.76
N PHE A 162 -2.56 -6.03 -4.65
CA PHE A 162 -1.25 -6.48 -4.19
C PHE A 162 -0.62 -7.45 -5.16
N ASN A 163 -1.42 -8.35 -5.73
CA ASN A 163 -0.96 -9.32 -6.72
C ASN A 163 -0.44 -8.64 -7.99
N TYR A 164 -1.15 -7.65 -8.53
CA TYR A 164 -0.70 -6.95 -9.74
C TYR A 164 0.52 -6.07 -9.49
N VAL A 165 0.61 -5.41 -8.35
CA VAL A 165 1.82 -4.65 -7.95
C VAL A 165 3.00 -5.60 -7.78
N GLY A 166 2.83 -6.69 -7.04
CA GLY A 166 3.87 -7.70 -6.82
C GLY A 166 4.38 -8.29 -8.12
N ALA A 167 3.45 -8.78 -8.95
CA ALA A 167 3.78 -9.39 -10.23
C ALA A 167 4.49 -8.42 -11.19
N ASN A 168 4.01 -7.19 -11.30
CA ASN A 168 4.65 -6.18 -12.17
C ASN A 168 6.06 -5.83 -11.68
N GLY A 169 6.23 -5.53 -10.39
CA GLY A 169 7.52 -5.14 -9.82
C GLY A 169 8.56 -6.27 -9.87
N LEU A 170 8.13 -7.53 -9.76
CA LEU A 170 8.97 -8.73 -9.81
C LEU A 170 9.04 -9.37 -11.21
N LYS A 171 8.43 -8.75 -12.22
CA LYS A 171 8.41 -9.23 -13.62
C LYS A 171 7.84 -10.64 -13.77
N GLN A 172 6.80 -10.96 -13.00
CA GLN A 172 6.07 -12.23 -13.13
C GLN A 172 4.87 -12.03 -14.05
N SER A 173 4.70 -12.93 -15.01
CA SER A 173 3.61 -12.87 -16.00
C SER A 173 2.54 -13.93 -15.79
N ALA A 174 2.77 -14.92 -14.94
CA ALA A 174 1.86 -16.02 -14.66
C ALA A 174 2.10 -16.60 -13.27
N GLY A 175 1.08 -17.22 -12.71
CA GLY A 175 1.06 -17.88 -11.40
C GLY A 175 -0.38 -18.05 -10.93
N ASP A 176 -0.60 -18.78 -9.85
CA ASP A 176 -1.94 -19.02 -9.28
C ASP A 176 -2.61 -17.71 -8.88
N TRP A 177 -1.82 -16.74 -8.41
CA TRP A 177 -2.25 -15.38 -8.06
C TRP A 177 -3.06 -14.70 -9.17
N LEU A 178 -2.80 -15.02 -10.46
CA LEU A 178 -3.51 -14.39 -11.57
C LEU A 178 -4.95 -14.91 -11.66
N GLY A 179 -5.13 -16.25 -11.61
CA GLY A 179 -6.45 -16.87 -11.58
C GLY A 179 -7.27 -16.40 -10.36
N GLU A 180 -6.66 -16.37 -9.19
CA GLU A 180 -7.27 -15.87 -7.95
C GLU A 180 -7.68 -14.40 -8.02
N SER A 181 -6.84 -13.57 -8.64
CA SER A 181 -7.16 -12.14 -8.84
C SER A 181 -8.33 -11.93 -9.80
N LEU A 182 -8.37 -12.70 -10.89
CA LEU A 182 -9.47 -12.65 -11.84
C LEU A 182 -10.78 -13.14 -11.22
N ASP A 183 -10.76 -14.28 -10.52
CA ASP A 183 -11.94 -14.79 -9.78
C ASP A 183 -12.45 -13.78 -8.76
N THR A 184 -11.54 -13.15 -8.02
CA THR A 184 -11.90 -12.09 -7.05
C THR A 184 -12.60 -10.91 -7.72
N LEU A 185 -12.11 -10.46 -8.88
CA LEU A 185 -12.74 -9.35 -9.60
C LEU A 185 -14.07 -9.76 -10.26
N GLU A 186 -14.18 -10.97 -10.80
CA GLU A 186 -15.41 -11.49 -11.39
C GLU A 186 -16.52 -11.66 -10.35
N ARG A 187 -16.17 -12.09 -9.14
CA ARG A 187 -17.11 -12.28 -8.02
C ARG A 187 -17.36 -11.02 -7.21
N PHE A 188 -16.74 -9.89 -7.58
CA PHE A 188 -16.85 -8.66 -6.78
C PHE A 188 -18.31 -8.21 -6.67
N PRO A 189 -18.83 -7.95 -5.43
CA PRO A 189 -20.24 -7.66 -5.23
C PRO A 189 -20.64 -6.33 -5.86
N LEU A 190 -21.77 -6.32 -6.57
CA LEU A 190 -22.35 -5.11 -7.14
C LEU A 190 -23.04 -4.24 -6.08
N ASP A 191 -23.56 -4.86 -5.02
CA ASP A 191 -24.08 -4.13 -3.86
C ASP A 191 -22.91 -3.63 -3.01
N ARG A 192 -22.79 -2.32 -2.91
CA ARG A 192 -21.69 -1.63 -2.23
C ARG A 192 -22.09 -0.98 -0.91
N PHE A 193 -23.29 -1.28 -0.42
CA PHE A 193 -23.69 -0.83 0.91
C PHE A 193 -22.98 -1.63 2.00
N ASN A 194 -22.66 -0.98 3.11
CA ASN A 194 -21.93 -1.57 4.22
C ASN A 194 -22.83 -2.43 5.14
N TRP A 195 -23.53 -3.41 4.59
CA TRP A 195 -24.34 -4.33 5.37
C TRP A 195 -23.50 -5.10 6.39
N ALA A 196 -24.11 -5.40 7.53
CA ALA A 196 -23.46 -6.25 8.52
C ALA A 196 -23.34 -7.70 8.00
N LEU A 197 -22.14 -8.23 8.07
CA LEU A 197 -21.84 -9.63 7.80
C LEU A 197 -21.60 -10.36 9.14
N LYS A 198 -22.18 -11.53 9.32
CA LYS A 198 -22.10 -12.35 10.54
C LYS A 198 -21.64 -13.77 10.22
N ASN A 199 -20.47 -13.88 9.61
CA ASN A 199 -19.92 -15.16 9.17
C ASN A 199 -19.43 -16.06 10.32
N SER A 200 -19.20 -15.52 11.52
CA SER A 200 -18.78 -16.33 12.68
C SER A 200 -19.83 -17.36 13.14
N HIS A 201 -21.06 -17.25 12.68
CA HIS A 201 -22.11 -18.24 12.93
C HIS A 201 -22.14 -19.41 11.96
N ARG A 202 -21.38 -19.33 10.87
CA ARG A 202 -21.33 -20.38 9.84
C ARG A 202 -20.70 -21.65 10.41
N LYS A 203 -21.25 -22.79 10.00
CA LYS A 203 -20.78 -24.12 10.43
C LYS A 203 -19.77 -24.74 9.45
N ASP A 204 -19.67 -24.18 8.28
CA ASP A 204 -18.76 -24.60 7.21
C ASP A 204 -17.37 -23.94 7.31
N LEU A 205 -17.15 -23.07 8.30
CA LEU A 205 -15.89 -22.38 8.53
C LEU A 205 -15.14 -22.93 9.73
N VAL A 206 -13.82 -23.02 9.60
CA VAL A 206 -12.92 -23.27 10.74
C VAL A 206 -12.56 -21.93 11.36
N VAL A 207 -13.17 -21.62 12.48
CA VAL A 207 -12.93 -20.39 13.23
C VAL A 207 -11.69 -20.55 14.10
N LEU A 208 -10.68 -19.75 13.85
CA LEU A 208 -9.47 -19.71 14.67
C LEU A 208 -9.68 -18.81 15.90
N PRO A 209 -8.99 -19.11 17.02
CA PRO A 209 -8.93 -18.18 18.14
C PRO A 209 -8.37 -16.85 17.62
N GLY A 210 -8.92 -15.73 18.10
CA GLY A 210 -8.42 -14.41 17.75
C GLY A 210 -6.95 -14.27 18.12
N PHE A 211 -6.15 -13.75 17.22
CA PHE A 211 -4.79 -13.39 17.55
C PHE A 211 -4.81 -12.19 18.51
N ALA A 212 -3.96 -12.23 19.52
CA ALA A 212 -3.65 -11.04 20.26
C ALA A 212 -2.94 -10.08 19.29
N SER A 213 -3.62 -9.03 18.87
CA SER A 213 -2.96 -7.98 18.10
C SER A 213 -2.41 -6.94 19.06
N ASP A 214 -1.39 -6.29 18.63
CA ASP A 214 -0.71 -5.18 19.28
C ASP A 214 -1.66 -4.03 19.58
N SER A 215 -2.74 -3.90 18.86
CA SER A 215 -3.80 -2.91 19.07
C SER A 215 -4.89 -3.35 20.04
N GLY A 216 -4.67 -4.43 20.83
CA GLY A 216 -5.46 -4.89 21.96
C GLY A 216 -6.98 -4.95 21.77
N ASP A 217 -7.60 -3.83 21.51
CA ASP A 217 -9.06 -3.72 21.40
C ASP A 217 -9.60 -3.96 19.99
N ARG A 218 -8.80 -3.82 18.96
CA ARG A 218 -9.26 -4.01 17.57
C ARG A 218 -9.61 -5.46 17.24
N VAL A 219 -9.14 -6.40 18.03
CA VAL A 219 -9.35 -7.85 17.80
C VAL A 219 -10.27 -8.50 18.82
N ARG A 220 -10.59 -7.79 19.90
CA ARG A 220 -11.56 -8.29 20.89
C ARG A 220 -12.92 -8.53 20.25
N GLY A 221 -13.36 -9.78 20.30
CA GLY A 221 -14.64 -10.21 19.74
C GLY A 221 -14.64 -10.50 18.23
N HIS A 222 -13.52 -10.28 17.52
CA HIS A 222 -13.42 -10.67 16.12
C HIS A 222 -12.95 -12.12 16.01
N ARG A 223 -13.74 -12.94 15.36
CA ARG A 223 -13.36 -14.29 14.97
C ARG A 223 -12.74 -14.26 13.59
N ARG A 224 -11.67 -15.00 13.39
CA ARG A 224 -10.92 -15.06 12.14
C ARG A 224 -10.98 -16.48 11.57
N ASN A 225 -11.01 -16.56 10.27
CA ASN A 225 -10.90 -17.81 9.54
C ASN A 225 -9.43 -18.15 9.27
N GLY A 226 -9.12 -19.42 9.04
CA GLY A 226 -7.81 -19.89 8.61
C GLY A 226 -7.51 -19.59 7.14
N GLN A 227 -8.56 -19.29 6.36
CA GLN A 227 -8.49 -18.87 4.96
C GLN A 227 -9.39 -17.66 4.76
N VAL A 228 -8.99 -16.79 3.84
CA VAL A 228 -9.81 -15.66 3.43
C VAL A 228 -11.07 -16.16 2.71
N LEU A 229 -12.22 -15.63 3.09
CA LEU A 229 -13.47 -15.92 2.38
C LEU A 229 -13.45 -15.33 0.97
N PRO A 230 -14.17 -15.91 0.02
CA PRO A 230 -14.42 -15.29 -1.28
C PRO A 230 -14.93 -13.84 -1.14
N ILE A 231 -14.63 -13.02 -2.12
CA ILE A 231 -14.91 -11.59 -2.07
C ILE A 231 -16.40 -11.24 -1.88
N ASP A 232 -17.30 -12.06 -2.42
CA ASP A 232 -18.74 -11.92 -2.32
C ASP A 232 -19.31 -12.42 -0.96
N GLU A 233 -18.49 -13.05 -0.14
CA GLU A 233 -18.87 -13.54 1.19
C GLU A 233 -18.23 -12.73 2.32
N ARG A 234 -17.38 -11.76 2.01
CA ARG A 234 -16.68 -10.91 2.98
C ARG A 234 -16.96 -9.43 2.74
N TYR A 235 -16.76 -8.63 3.79
CA TYR A 235 -16.85 -7.19 3.66
C TYR A 235 -15.65 -6.62 2.89
N VAL A 236 -15.92 -5.79 1.90
CA VAL A 236 -14.90 -5.05 1.15
C VAL A 236 -15.31 -3.59 1.10
N ASN A 237 -14.53 -2.75 1.75
CA ASN A 237 -14.64 -1.30 1.62
C ASN A 237 -13.50 -0.75 0.78
N GLN A 238 -12.29 -1.14 1.13
CA GLN A 238 -11.04 -0.85 0.44
C GLN A 238 -10.09 -2.03 0.69
N TRP A 239 -8.96 -2.10 -0.03
CA TRP A 239 -7.97 -3.15 0.22
C TRP A 239 -7.17 -2.97 1.51
N ASN A 240 -7.41 -1.92 2.24
CA ASN A 240 -6.87 -1.65 3.56
C ASN A 240 -7.74 -2.20 4.72
N HIS A 241 -8.61 -3.15 4.43
CA HIS A 241 -9.47 -3.78 5.44
C HIS A 241 -9.02 -5.23 5.70
N ASP A 242 -9.00 -5.65 6.97
CA ASP A 242 -8.62 -7.01 7.36
C ASP A 242 -9.56 -8.06 6.74
N PRO A 243 -9.10 -8.82 5.72
CA PRO A 243 -9.95 -9.78 5.00
C PRO A 243 -10.25 -11.06 5.78
N TRP A 244 -9.58 -11.26 6.91
CA TRP A 244 -9.73 -12.44 7.77
C TRP A 244 -10.87 -12.31 8.78
N ARG A 245 -11.43 -11.12 8.90
CA ARG A 245 -12.54 -10.87 9.82
C ARG A 245 -13.81 -11.53 9.32
N LEU A 246 -14.50 -12.21 10.25
CA LEU A 246 -15.76 -12.89 9.96
C LEU A 246 -17.00 -12.02 10.25
N ASP A 247 -16.91 -11.17 11.27
CA ASP A 247 -18.02 -10.28 11.65
C ASP A 247 -17.59 -8.83 11.43
N VAL A 248 -18.16 -8.20 10.42
CA VAL A 248 -17.80 -6.86 9.96
C VAL A 248 -19.00 -6.15 9.33
N GLY A 249 -18.75 -4.96 8.80
CA GLY A 249 -19.76 -4.15 8.13
C GLY A 249 -20.47 -3.21 9.09
N GLY A 250 -21.54 -2.64 8.64
CA GLY A 250 -22.30 -1.60 9.33
C GLY A 250 -23.80 -1.79 9.22
N ASP A 251 -24.51 -0.68 9.12
CA ASP A 251 -25.98 -0.63 9.15
C ASP A 251 -26.62 -0.41 7.76
N GLY A 252 -25.85 -0.53 6.70
CA GLY A 252 -26.31 -0.30 5.33
C GLY A 252 -26.50 1.17 4.95
N ARG A 253 -26.00 2.11 5.74
CA ARG A 253 -26.14 3.56 5.47
C ARG A 253 -24.97 4.16 4.72
N HIS A 254 -23.88 3.44 4.56
CA HIS A 254 -22.71 3.89 3.82
C HIS A 254 -22.58 3.10 2.53
N LEU A 255 -22.33 3.83 1.46
CA LEU A 255 -22.07 3.28 0.13
C LEU A 255 -20.59 3.44 -0.18
N ALA A 256 -19.90 2.32 -0.47
CA ALA A 256 -18.52 2.34 -0.94
C ALA A 256 -18.42 2.97 -2.34
N ASP A 257 -17.34 3.65 -2.64
CA ASP A 257 -17.13 4.39 -3.90
C ASP A 257 -16.82 3.50 -5.12
N GLY A 258 -16.48 2.24 -4.90
CA GLY A 258 -16.10 1.29 -5.95
C GLY A 258 -14.62 1.31 -6.30
N ALA A 259 -13.78 2.11 -5.65
CA ALA A 259 -12.34 2.15 -5.88
C ALA A 259 -11.68 0.79 -5.64
N ALA A 260 -12.20 0.02 -4.69
CA ALA A 260 -11.73 -1.34 -4.41
C ALA A 260 -11.82 -2.28 -5.64
N PHE A 261 -12.78 -2.07 -6.53
CA PHE A 261 -12.86 -2.79 -7.80
C PHE A 261 -12.08 -2.06 -8.91
N LEU A 262 -12.33 -0.77 -9.08
CA LEU A 262 -11.84 -0.01 -10.23
C LEU A 262 -10.31 0.10 -10.25
N LEU A 263 -9.68 0.28 -9.10
CA LEU A 263 -8.23 0.43 -9.02
C LEU A 263 -7.50 -0.82 -9.49
N PRO A 264 -7.70 -2.01 -8.91
CA PRO A 264 -7.04 -3.21 -9.40
C PRO A 264 -7.48 -3.61 -10.81
N TYR A 265 -8.75 -3.42 -11.18
CA TYR A 265 -9.22 -3.71 -12.53
C TYR A 265 -8.43 -2.91 -13.58
N TYR A 266 -8.34 -1.59 -13.43
CA TYR A 266 -7.61 -0.76 -14.39
C TYR A 266 -6.10 -0.93 -14.29
N MET A 267 -5.55 -1.25 -13.13
CA MET A 267 -4.15 -1.63 -13.00
C MET A 267 -3.86 -2.92 -13.75
N GLY A 268 -4.70 -3.95 -13.58
CA GLY A 268 -4.58 -5.22 -14.31
C GLY A 268 -4.66 -5.04 -15.83
N ARG A 269 -5.55 -4.14 -16.30
CA ARG A 269 -5.64 -3.75 -17.72
C ARG A 269 -4.37 -3.03 -18.20
N TYR A 270 -3.90 -2.06 -17.44
CA TYR A 270 -2.74 -1.24 -17.78
C TYR A 270 -1.45 -2.07 -17.85
N GLU A 271 -1.27 -3.01 -16.93
CA GLU A 271 -0.10 -3.90 -16.88
C GLU A 271 -0.26 -5.15 -17.77
N GLY A 272 -1.40 -5.34 -18.45
CA GLY A 272 -1.64 -6.42 -19.40
C GLY A 272 -1.99 -7.77 -18.76
N PHE A 273 -2.33 -7.81 -17.48
CA PHE A 273 -2.82 -9.02 -16.80
C PHE A 273 -4.28 -9.33 -17.13
N ILE A 274 -5.09 -8.30 -17.36
CA ILE A 274 -6.47 -8.42 -17.83
C ILE A 274 -6.50 -8.09 -19.32
N LYS A 275 -6.92 -9.05 -20.11
CA LYS A 275 -7.10 -8.92 -21.58
C LYS A 275 -8.55 -8.53 -21.91
N ASP A 276 -8.76 -8.02 -23.12
CA ASP A 276 -10.10 -7.74 -23.66
C ASP A 276 -10.91 -9.01 -23.85
#